data_e5175bc61cab33f73e178b26eb456380
#
_entry.id   e5175bc61cab33f73e178b26eb456380
#
_cell.length_a   1.000
_cell.length_b   1.000
_cell.length_c   1.000
_cell.angle_alpha   90.00
_cell.angle_beta   90.00
_cell.angle_gamma   90.00
#
_symmetry.space_group_name_H-M   'P 1'
#
loop_
_entity.id
_entity.type
_entity.pdbx_description
1 polymer ?
#
loop_
_entity_poly.entity_id
_entity_poly.type
_entity_poly.pdbx_seq_one_letter_code
_entity_poly.pdbx_strand_id
1 'polypeptide(L)'
;AEGGMSIEELAAEKPEAIKKVEIDPAVGLTGFQARELSFALDFPKEVLGKAVQLFMGCYKAMVDLDMNMLEINPLVLTKDQNLVALDAKMSFDDNALFRHPEINELNDNSQKDKREVAASEHDLSYVGLDGDIGCMINGAGLAMATMDMIKYCGGEPANFLDIGGGASPERVGKAFELVLADDNVKAMLV
;
A
#
# COMPACT_ATOMS: atom_id res chain seq x y z
N ALA A 1 -8.18 -13.56 -20.18
CA ALA A 1 -7.84 -12.90 -18.92
C ALA A 1 -8.98 -11.96 -18.54
N GLU A 2 -9.41 -12.01 -17.30
CA GLU A 2 -10.48 -11.16 -16.75
C GLU A 2 -9.80 -9.95 -16.10
N GLY A 3 -9.95 -8.76 -16.68
CA GLY A 3 -9.43 -7.50 -16.14
C GLY A 3 -10.56 -6.63 -15.61
N GLY A 4 -10.25 -5.68 -14.69
CA GLY A 4 -11.22 -4.74 -14.13
C GLY A 4 -12.06 -5.30 -12.96
N MET A 5 -11.72 -6.49 -12.44
CA MET A 5 -12.27 -7.06 -11.22
C MET A 5 -11.27 -6.88 -10.05
N SER A 6 -11.77 -6.86 -8.81
CA SER A 6 -10.91 -6.95 -7.64
C SER A 6 -10.14 -8.29 -7.63
N ILE A 7 -8.83 -8.24 -7.33
CA ILE A 7 -8.02 -9.45 -7.26
C ILE A 7 -8.45 -10.35 -6.09
N GLU A 8 -8.99 -9.77 -5.03
CA GLU A 8 -9.50 -10.48 -3.85
C GLU A 8 -10.75 -11.30 -4.22
N GLU A 9 -11.68 -10.71 -4.98
CA GLU A 9 -12.86 -11.41 -5.48
C GLU A 9 -12.47 -12.54 -6.44
N LEU A 10 -11.52 -12.26 -7.36
CA LEU A 10 -11.03 -13.26 -8.28
C LEU A 10 -10.31 -14.41 -7.55
N ALA A 11 -9.54 -14.10 -6.49
CA ALA A 11 -8.85 -15.11 -5.68
C ALA A 11 -9.83 -16.01 -4.92
N ALA A 12 -10.99 -15.47 -4.50
CA ALA A 12 -12.01 -16.24 -3.81
C ALA A 12 -12.85 -17.10 -4.77
N GLU A 13 -13.21 -16.56 -5.94
CA GLU A 13 -14.12 -17.24 -6.88
C GLU A 13 -13.40 -18.17 -7.86
N LYS A 14 -12.21 -17.75 -8.35
CA LYS A 14 -11.46 -18.46 -9.40
C LYS A 14 -9.96 -18.40 -9.16
N PRO A 15 -9.43 -19.02 -8.11
CA PRO A 15 -8.01 -18.93 -7.75
C PRO A 15 -7.07 -19.42 -8.87
N GLU A 16 -7.53 -20.32 -9.73
CA GLU A 16 -6.76 -20.84 -10.88
C GLU A 16 -6.55 -19.80 -12.00
N ALA A 17 -7.35 -18.73 -12.02
CA ALA A 17 -7.19 -17.63 -12.97
C ALA A 17 -5.97 -16.75 -12.62
N ILE A 18 -5.53 -16.77 -11.36
CA ILE A 18 -4.37 -16.02 -10.89
C ILE A 18 -3.09 -16.82 -11.21
N LYS A 19 -2.30 -16.30 -12.14
CA LYS A 19 -1.01 -16.88 -12.50
C LYS A 19 0.10 -16.23 -11.68
N LYS A 20 0.91 -17.05 -11.01
CA LYS A 20 1.98 -16.60 -10.10
C LYS A 20 3.33 -17.10 -10.58
N VAL A 21 4.34 -16.26 -10.45
CA VAL A 21 5.75 -16.59 -10.63
C VAL A 21 6.51 -16.06 -9.44
N GLU A 22 7.24 -16.93 -8.77
CA GLU A 22 8.14 -16.54 -7.69
C GLU A 22 9.46 -16.04 -8.26
N ILE A 23 9.94 -14.92 -7.75
CA ILE A 23 11.17 -14.29 -8.20
C ILE A 23 12.19 -14.40 -7.06
N ASP A 24 13.32 -15.04 -7.33
CA ASP A 24 14.46 -15.04 -6.41
C ASP A 24 15.09 -13.63 -6.41
N PRO A 25 15.15 -12.94 -5.27
CA PRO A 25 15.70 -11.59 -5.20
C PRO A 25 17.16 -11.48 -5.65
N ALA A 26 17.94 -12.57 -5.53
CA ALA A 26 19.34 -12.59 -5.95
C ALA A 26 19.51 -12.67 -7.48
N VAL A 27 18.52 -13.20 -8.17
CA VAL A 27 18.54 -13.40 -9.64
C VAL A 27 17.70 -12.34 -10.35
N GLY A 28 16.60 -11.93 -9.74
CA GLY A 28 15.58 -11.08 -10.33
C GLY A 28 14.66 -11.80 -11.30
N LEU A 29 13.71 -11.05 -11.86
CA LEU A 29 12.81 -11.58 -12.88
C LEU A 29 13.60 -11.93 -14.15
N THR A 30 13.52 -13.19 -14.57
CA THR A 30 14.17 -13.65 -15.80
C THR A 30 13.25 -13.53 -17.00
N GLY A 31 13.83 -13.36 -18.19
CA GLY A 31 13.05 -13.36 -19.45
C GLY A 31 12.28 -14.66 -19.70
N PHE A 32 12.72 -15.78 -19.11
CA PHE A 32 11.98 -17.04 -19.13
C PHE A 32 10.67 -16.93 -18.33
N GLN A 33 10.74 -16.47 -17.10
CA GLN A 33 9.58 -16.29 -16.23
C GLN A 33 8.58 -15.28 -16.80
N ALA A 34 9.07 -14.16 -17.36
CA ALA A 34 8.22 -13.19 -18.04
C ALA A 34 7.49 -13.78 -19.26
N ARG A 35 8.14 -14.69 -20.01
CA ARG A 35 7.48 -15.45 -21.11
C ARG A 35 6.45 -16.43 -20.58
N GLU A 36 6.77 -17.14 -19.50
CA GLU A 36 5.83 -18.06 -18.83
C GLU A 36 4.54 -17.33 -18.43
N LEU A 37 4.63 -16.19 -17.77
CA LEU A 37 3.47 -15.34 -17.47
C LEU A 37 2.72 -14.91 -18.73
N SER A 38 3.45 -14.51 -19.78
CA SER A 38 2.83 -14.07 -21.03
C SER A 38 2.02 -15.18 -21.70
N PHE A 39 2.49 -16.40 -21.67
CA PHE A 39 1.75 -17.57 -22.16
C PHE A 39 0.59 -17.94 -21.26
N ALA A 40 0.79 -17.92 -19.95
CA ALA A 40 -0.25 -18.25 -18.97
C ALA A 40 -1.44 -17.26 -18.99
N LEU A 41 -1.20 -16.02 -19.46
CA LEU A 41 -2.22 -14.99 -19.66
C LEU A 41 -2.82 -14.96 -21.06
N ASP A 42 -2.50 -15.95 -21.90
CA ASP A 42 -3.02 -16.11 -23.27
C ASP A 42 -2.80 -14.89 -24.19
N PHE A 43 -1.66 -14.21 -24.04
CA PHE A 43 -1.34 -13.11 -24.96
C PHE A 43 -1.13 -13.64 -26.40
N PRO A 44 -1.66 -12.95 -27.42
CA PRO A 44 -1.40 -13.27 -28.82
C PRO A 44 0.12 -13.28 -29.12
N LYS A 45 0.54 -14.15 -30.03
CA LYS A 45 1.96 -14.32 -30.37
C LYS A 45 2.65 -13.02 -30.78
N GLU A 46 1.92 -12.13 -31.44
CA GLU A 46 2.38 -10.85 -31.96
C GLU A 46 2.74 -9.87 -30.85
N VAL A 47 2.16 -10.03 -29.65
CA VAL A 47 2.38 -9.14 -28.49
C VAL A 47 3.23 -9.77 -27.40
N LEU A 48 3.61 -11.04 -27.49
CA LEU A 48 4.41 -11.72 -26.47
C LEU A 48 5.70 -10.97 -26.14
N GLY A 49 6.41 -10.45 -27.16
CA GLY A 49 7.62 -9.67 -26.93
C GLY A 49 7.37 -8.40 -26.15
N LYS A 50 6.25 -7.70 -26.42
CA LYS A 50 5.82 -6.50 -25.69
C LYS A 50 5.40 -6.82 -24.26
N ALA A 51 4.70 -7.94 -24.04
CA ALA A 51 4.31 -8.40 -22.71
C ALA A 51 5.54 -8.72 -21.86
N VAL A 52 6.52 -9.43 -22.42
CA VAL A 52 7.79 -9.71 -21.73
C VAL A 52 8.51 -8.40 -21.36
N GLN A 53 8.60 -7.44 -22.28
CA GLN A 53 9.21 -6.14 -22.01
C GLN A 53 8.47 -5.38 -20.90
N LEU A 54 7.14 -5.43 -20.91
CA LEU A 54 6.32 -4.81 -19.88
C LEU A 54 6.62 -5.42 -18.50
N PHE A 55 6.56 -6.75 -18.36
CA PHE A 55 6.83 -7.41 -17.07
C PHE A 55 8.24 -7.15 -16.56
N MET A 56 9.24 -7.22 -17.45
CA MET A 56 10.62 -6.87 -17.09
C MET A 56 10.75 -5.40 -16.68
N GLY A 57 10.04 -4.49 -17.36
CA GLY A 57 10.01 -3.07 -17.00
C GLY A 57 9.33 -2.81 -15.66
N CYS A 58 8.21 -3.46 -15.38
CA CYS A 58 7.52 -3.37 -14.10
C CYS A 58 8.42 -3.86 -12.95
N TYR A 59 9.07 -5.01 -13.14
CA TYR A 59 10.00 -5.52 -12.13
C TYR A 59 11.18 -4.58 -11.90
N LYS A 60 11.76 -4.08 -12.99
CA LYS A 60 12.86 -3.11 -12.89
C LYS A 60 12.43 -1.85 -12.15
N ALA A 61 11.28 -1.29 -12.48
CA ALA A 61 10.73 -0.11 -11.79
C ALA A 61 10.49 -0.39 -10.29
N MET A 62 9.94 -1.57 -9.98
CA MET A 62 9.68 -1.99 -8.60
C MET A 62 10.97 -2.04 -7.76
N VAL A 63 12.06 -2.56 -8.34
CA VAL A 63 13.35 -2.66 -7.64
C VAL A 63 14.07 -1.30 -7.60
N ASP A 64 14.13 -0.60 -8.74
CA ASP A 64 14.88 0.65 -8.85
C ASP A 64 14.29 1.79 -8.00
N LEU A 65 12.97 1.77 -7.78
CA LEU A 65 12.23 2.82 -7.07
C LEU A 65 11.76 2.38 -5.67
N ASP A 66 12.24 1.24 -5.17
CA ASP A 66 11.85 0.69 -3.86
C ASP A 66 10.32 0.61 -3.68
N MET A 67 9.64 0.07 -4.68
CA MET A 67 8.19 -0.11 -4.59
C MET A 67 7.82 -1.32 -3.74
N ASN A 68 6.82 -1.17 -2.88
CA ASN A 68 6.20 -2.26 -2.15
C ASN A 68 5.14 -2.97 -2.99
N MET A 69 4.49 -2.22 -3.89
CA MET A 69 3.43 -2.72 -4.76
C MET A 69 3.40 -1.95 -6.07
N LEU A 70 3.15 -2.68 -7.14
CA LEU A 70 2.79 -2.15 -8.45
C LEU A 70 1.64 -2.98 -9.00
N GLU A 71 0.48 -2.37 -9.17
CA GLU A 71 -0.71 -2.96 -9.79
C GLU A 71 -1.05 -2.21 -11.07
N ILE A 72 -1.32 -2.95 -12.14
CA ILE A 72 -1.83 -2.41 -13.40
C ILE A 72 -3.18 -3.08 -13.67
N ASN A 73 -4.27 -2.33 -13.52
CA ASN A 73 -5.62 -2.86 -13.68
C ASN A 73 -6.59 -1.78 -14.18
N PRO A 74 -7.07 -1.89 -15.43
CA PRO A 74 -6.77 -2.96 -16.39
C PRO A 74 -5.49 -2.72 -17.23
N LEU A 75 -4.86 -3.81 -17.64
CA LEU A 75 -3.90 -3.83 -18.74
C LEU A 75 -4.66 -4.12 -20.04
N VAL A 76 -4.61 -3.20 -20.97
CA VAL A 76 -5.42 -3.26 -22.19
C VAL A 76 -4.56 -3.61 -23.42
N LEU A 77 -5.02 -4.59 -24.19
CA LEU A 77 -4.51 -4.86 -25.53
C LEU A 77 -5.32 -4.07 -26.56
N THR A 78 -4.67 -3.14 -27.25
CA THR A 78 -5.31 -2.32 -28.29
C THR A 78 -5.44 -3.07 -29.62
N LYS A 79 -6.28 -2.55 -30.52
CA LYS A 79 -6.45 -3.10 -31.89
C LYS A 79 -5.13 -3.08 -32.68
N ASP A 80 -4.25 -2.12 -32.39
CA ASP A 80 -2.93 -1.96 -33.00
C ASP A 80 -1.87 -2.83 -32.33
N GLN A 81 -2.29 -3.83 -31.55
CA GLN A 81 -1.42 -4.78 -30.85
C GLN A 81 -0.41 -4.12 -29.89
N ASN A 82 -0.79 -3.04 -29.23
CA ASN A 82 -0.04 -2.42 -28.16
C ASN A 82 -0.65 -2.78 -26.79
N LEU A 83 0.21 -2.89 -25.79
CA LEU A 83 -0.21 -3.01 -24.39
C LEU A 83 -0.21 -1.63 -23.76
N VAL A 84 -1.31 -1.27 -23.11
CA VAL A 84 -1.50 0.02 -22.45
C VAL A 84 -1.93 -0.24 -21.02
N ALA A 85 -1.15 0.25 -20.06
CA ALA A 85 -1.58 0.38 -18.67
C ALA A 85 -2.60 1.52 -18.63
N LEU A 86 -3.87 1.20 -18.47
CA LEU A 86 -4.93 2.20 -18.45
C LEU A 86 -4.96 2.91 -17.09
N ASP A 87 -4.71 2.16 -16.05
CA ASP A 87 -4.53 2.64 -14.69
C ASP A 87 -3.40 1.87 -14.00
N ALA A 88 -2.72 2.53 -13.07
CA ALA A 88 -1.65 1.92 -12.29
C ALA A 88 -1.68 2.44 -10.85
N LYS A 89 -1.68 1.52 -9.89
CA LYS A 89 -1.56 1.80 -8.47
C LYS A 89 -0.16 1.41 -8.00
N MET A 90 0.52 2.35 -7.38
CA MET A 90 1.90 2.17 -6.94
C MET A 90 2.03 2.57 -5.47
N SER A 91 2.75 1.79 -4.69
CA SER A 91 3.19 2.19 -3.36
C SER A 91 4.69 2.01 -3.23
N PHE A 92 5.32 2.92 -2.53
CA PHE A 92 6.77 3.00 -2.34
C PHE A 92 7.09 2.75 -0.88
N ASP A 93 8.32 2.30 -0.60
CA ASP A 93 8.80 2.18 0.76
C ASP A 93 9.13 3.59 1.30
N ASP A 94 8.35 4.06 2.27
CA ASP A 94 8.56 5.36 2.91
C ASP A 94 9.96 5.51 3.51
N ASN A 95 10.57 4.41 3.97
CA ASN A 95 11.94 4.40 4.49
C ASN A 95 13.01 4.59 3.41
N ALA A 96 12.64 4.42 2.14
CA ALA A 96 13.54 4.60 1.00
C ALA A 96 13.36 5.95 0.28
N LEU A 97 12.28 6.70 0.57
CA LEU A 97 11.96 7.96 -0.12
C LEU A 97 13.07 9.01 -0.02
N PHE A 98 13.93 8.96 1.00
CA PHE A 98 15.08 9.88 1.11
C PHE A 98 16.05 9.79 -0.06
N ARG A 99 16.09 8.67 -0.77
CA ARG A 99 16.90 8.45 -1.97
C ARG A 99 16.16 8.62 -3.30
N HIS A 100 14.83 8.88 -3.22
CA HIS A 100 13.93 9.11 -4.36
C HIS A 100 13.18 10.44 -4.22
N PRO A 101 13.88 11.59 -4.20
CA PRO A 101 13.25 12.90 -4.00
C PRO A 101 12.20 13.19 -5.10
N GLU A 102 12.44 12.74 -6.33
CA GLU A 102 11.52 12.88 -7.46
C GLU A 102 10.20 12.13 -7.24
N ILE A 103 10.21 11.00 -6.54
CA ILE A 103 9.00 10.26 -6.17
C ILE A 103 8.27 10.98 -5.05
N ASN A 104 9.00 11.48 -4.06
CA ASN A 104 8.42 12.22 -2.95
C ASN A 104 7.70 13.51 -3.41
N GLU A 105 8.22 14.18 -4.45
CA GLU A 105 7.58 15.34 -5.07
C GLU A 105 6.24 15.02 -5.75
N LEU A 106 6.03 13.75 -6.16
CA LEU A 106 4.76 13.29 -6.76
C LEU A 106 3.69 12.95 -5.72
N ASN A 107 4.02 13.03 -4.41
CA ASN A 107 3.09 12.71 -3.34
C ASN A 107 1.88 13.65 -3.36
N ASP A 108 0.71 13.11 -3.63
CA ASP A 108 -0.56 13.84 -3.60
C ASP A 108 -1.31 13.56 -2.29
N ASN A 109 -1.25 14.50 -1.38
CA ASN A 109 -1.94 14.42 -0.10
C ASN A 109 -3.47 14.64 -0.21
N SER A 110 -3.99 15.02 -1.39
CA SER A 110 -5.43 15.29 -1.57
C SER A 110 -6.30 14.04 -1.41
N GLN A 111 -5.72 12.85 -1.61
CA GLN A 111 -6.38 11.56 -1.49
C GLN A 111 -6.18 10.88 -0.13
N LYS A 112 -5.35 11.45 0.74
CA LYS A 112 -5.08 10.91 2.08
C LYS A 112 -6.04 11.47 3.12
N ASP A 113 -6.24 10.72 4.21
CA ASP A 113 -6.95 11.26 5.38
C ASP A 113 -6.18 12.48 5.92
N LYS A 114 -6.91 13.58 6.15
CA LYS A 114 -6.32 14.84 6.61
C LYS A 114 -5.61 14.70 7.96
N ARG A 115 -6.09 13.77 8.81
CA ARG A 115 -5.49 13.48 10.11
C ARG A 115 -4.16 12.75 9.95
N GLU A 116 -4.08 11.80 8.99
CA GLU A 116 -2.83 11.10 8.66
C GLU A 116 -1.78 12.07 8.10
N VAL A 117 -2.20 12.98 7.21
CA VAL A 117 -1.31 14.03 6.70
C VAL A 117 -0.79 14.92 7.82
N ALA A 118 -1.69 15.42 8.68
CA ALA A 118 -1.32 16.27 9.81
C ALA A 118 -0.43 15.53 10.82
N ALA A 119 -0.63 14.23 11.02
CA ALA A 119 0.22 13.39 11.87
C ALA A 119 1.63 13.27 11.29
N SER A 120 1.74 13.05 9.99
CA SER A 120 3.04 12.87 9.32
C SER A 120 3.93 14.12 9.39
N GLU A 121 3.33 15.33 9.42
CA GLU A 121 4.06 16.59 9.60
C GLU A 121 4.76 16.71 10.96
N HIS A 122 4.35 15.88 11.93
CA HIS A 122 4.90 15.83 13.28
C HIS A 122 5.62 14.51 13.61
N ASP A 123 5.99 13.73 12.63
CA ASP A 123 6.58 12.39 12.75
C ASP A 123 5.73 11.45 13.64
N LEU A 124 4.43 11.53 13.55
CA LEU A 124 3.48 10.65 14.23
C LEU A 124 2.97 9.59 13.26
N SER A 125 2.92 8.34 13.69
CA SER A 125 2.29 7.25 12.94
C SER A 125 0.82 7.16 13.33
N TYR A 126 -0.08 7.65 12.49
CA TYR A 126 -1.52 7.69 12.73
C TYR A 126 -2.28 6.96 11.62
N VAL A 127 -3.29 6.19 12.02
CA VAL A 127 -4.29 5.61 11.11
C VAL A 127 -5.67 5.80 11.75
N GLY A 128 -6.60 6.42 11.02
CA GLY A 128 -7.99 6.60 11.44
C GLY A 128 -8.78 5.29 11.37
N LEU A 129 -9.64 5.04 12.35
CA LEU A 129 -10.58 3.92 12.43
C LEU A 129 -11.97 4.45 12.79
N ASP A 130 -12.98 3.58 12.76
CA ASP A 130 -14.39 3.98 12.92
C ASP A 130 -14.91 3.87 14.38
N GLY A 131 -14.03 3.66 15.35
CA GLY A 131 -14.41 3.49 16.75
C GLY A 131 -14.65 4.79 17.52
N ASP A 132 -14.83 4.65 18.85
CA ASP A 132 -15.09 5.75 19.77
C ASP A 132 -14.09 5.83 20.93
N ILE A 133 -13.09 4.95 20.97
CA ILE A 133 -12.01 4.95 21.95
C ILE A 133 -10.71 5.37 21.27
N GLY A 134 -10.29 6.62 21.50
CA GLY A 134 -9.02 7.14 21.02
C GLY A 134 -7.83 6.45 21.70
N CYS A 135 -6.79 6.21 20.92
CA CYS A 135 -5.55 5.57 21.39
C CYS A 135 -4.36 6.49 21.16
N MET A 136 -3.51 6.66 22.17
CA MET A 136 -2.22 7.33 22.04
C MET A 136 -1.17 6.53 22.82
N ILE A 137 -0.35 5.81 22.10
CA ILE A 137 0.52 4.79 22.68
C ILE A 137 1.97 5.03 22.23
N ASN A 138 2.90 4.62 23.07
CA ASN A 138 4.32 4.67 22.72
C ASN A 138 4.78 3.27 22.28
N GLY A 139 5.05 3.15 20.99
CA GLY A 139 5.50 1.92 20.34
C GLY A 139 4.38 1.17 19.61
N ALA A 140 4.60 0.89 18.33
CA ALA A 140 3.60 0.28 17.44
C ALA A 140 3.08 -1.07 17.92
N GLY A 141 3.95 -1.91 18.48
CA GLY A 141 3.54 -3.22 19.03
C GLY A 141 2.58 -3.09 20.22
N LEU A 142 2.86 -2.15 21.13
CA LEU A 142 1.96 -1.87 22.24
C LEU A 142 0.64 -1.24 21.77
N ALA A 143 0.70 -0.37 20.76
CA ALA A 143 -0.49 0.23 20.16
C ALA A 143 -1.42 -0.83 19.57
N MET A 144 -0.89 -1.77 18.80
CA MET A 144 -1.68 -2.89 18.25
C MET A 144 -2.28 -3.77 19.36
N ALA A 145 -1.47 -4.16 20.36
CA ALA A 145 -1.96 -4.97 21.48
C ALA A 145 -3.04 -4.23 22.30
N THR A 146 -2.93 -2.91 22.43
CA THR A 146 -3.93 -2.08 23.11
C THR A 146 -5.26 -2.08 22.32
N MET A 147 -5.21 -1.92 21.00
CA MET A 147 -6.40 -1.98 20.15
C MET A 147 -7.07 -3.36 20.21
N ASP A 148 -6.29 -4.43 20.21
CA ASP A 148 -6.80 -5.79 20.37
C ASP A 148 -7.49 -5.96 21.73
N MET A 149 -6.92 -5.41 22.79
CA MET A 149 -7.52 -5.46 24.12
C MET A 149 -8.81 -4.65 24.20
N ILE A 150 -8.89 -3.47 23.58
CA ILE A 150 -10.12 -2.69 23.46
C ILE A 150 -11.20 -3.53 22.79
N LYS A 151 -10.90 -4.16 21.67
CA LYS A 151 -11.85 -5.04 20.96
C LYS A 151 -12.24 -6.26 21.78
N TYR A 152 -11.30 -6.88 22.46
CA TYR A 152 -11.57 -8.01 23.35
C TYR A 152 -12.53 -7.65 24.49
N CYS A 153 -12.45 -6.43 25.00
CA CYS A 153 -13.35 -5.90 26.03
C CYS A 153 -14.68 -5.38 25.47
N GLY A 154 -14.94 -5.51 24.17
CA GLY A 154 -16.18 -5.07 23.51
C GLY A 154 -16.23 -3.59 23.14
N GLY A 155 -15.11 -2.89 23.18
CA GLY A 155 -14.95 -1.51 22.69
C GLY A 155 -14.49 -1.46 21.23
N GLU A 156 -14.51 -0.25 20.65
CA GLU A 156 -14.05 -0.03 19.27
C GLU A 156 -12.97 1.08 19.26
N PRO A 157 -11.73 0.77 18.80
CA PRO A 157 -10.69 1.79 18.70
C PRO A 157 -11.00 2.79 17.59
N ALA A 158 -10.85 4.08 17.87
CA ALA A 158 -11.05 5.17 16.92
C ALA A 158 -9.82 5.43 16.03
N ASN A 159 -8.65 5.01 16.47
CA ASN A 159 -7.40 5.20 15.73
C ASN A 159 -6.30 4.27 16.23
N PHE A 160 -5.33 4.04 15.36
CA PHE A 160 -3.97 3.69 15.73
C PHE A 160 -3.16 4.98 15.88
N LEU A 161 -2.35 5.11 16.92
CA LEU A 161 -1.39 6.22 17.05
C LEU A 161 -0.18 5.77 17.87
N ASP A 162 0.97 5.76 17.21
CA ASP A 162 2.28 5.59 17.84
C ASP A 162 3.01 6.95 17.87
N ILE A 163 3.29 7.43 19.08
CA ILE A 163 4.04 8.67 19.28
C ILE A 163 5.57 8.49 19.21
N GLY A 164 6.04 7.25 19.05
CA GLY A 164 7.45 6.90 18.97
C GLY A 164 8.21 7.03 20.30
N GLY A 165 9.41 6.45 20.35
CA GLY A 165 10.30 6.54 21.49
C GLY A 165 10.89 7.96 21.64
N GLY A 166 10.84 8.51 22.85
CA GLY A 166 11.44 9.83 23.13
C GLY A 166 10.62 11.02 22.61
N ALA A 167 9.30 10.89 22.54
CA ALA A 167 8.41 11.95 22.12
C ALA A 167 8.57 13.21 22.97
N SER A 168 8.71 14.38 22.32
CA SER A 168 8.74 15.67 22.99
C SER A 168 7.35 16.06 23.51
N PRO A 169 7.25 16.95 24.53
CA PRO A 169 5.95 17.47 24.98
C PRO A 169 5.10 18.08 23.86
N GLU A 170 5.74 18.70 22.88
CA GLU A 170 5.09 19.24 21.68
C GLU A 170 4.44 18.13 20.84
N ARG A 171 5.19 17.06 20.57
CA ARG A 171 4.69 15.91 19.81
C ARG A 171 3.52 15.25 20.52
N VAL A 172 3.61 15.07 21.83
CA VAL A 172 2.52 14.55 22.66
C VAL A 172 1.28 15.46 22.59
N GLY A 173 1.47 16.78 22.69
CA GLY A 173 0.38 17.76 22.55
C GLY A 173 -0.32 17.64 21.19
N LYS A 174 0.44 17.53 20.09
CA LYS A 174 -0.11 17.34 18.75
C LYS A 174 -0.84 16.00 18.60
N ALA A 175 -0.34 14.94 19.21
CA ALA A 175 -1.03 13.65 19.23
C ALA A 175 -2.39 13.75 19.92
N PHE A 176 -2.49 14.44 21.06
CA PHE A 176 -3.76 14.72 21.71
C PHE A 176 -4.71 15.54 20.83
N GLU A 177 -4.22 16.63 20.22
CA GLU A 177 -5.03 17.47 19.32
C GLU A 177 -5.63 16.64 18.18
N LEU A 178 -4.83 15.77 17.56
CA LEU A 178 -5.28 14.91 16.44
C LEU A 178 -6.37 13.93 16.85
N VAL A 179 -6.20 13.25 17.99
CA VAL A 179 -7.19 12.26 18.45
C VAL A 179 -8.47 12.94 18.90
N LEU A 180 -8.37 14.06 19.62
CA LEU A 180 -9.53 14.79 20.14
C LEU A 180 -10.26 15.62 19.07
N ALA A 181 -9.67 15.79 17.88
CA ALA A 181 -10.34 16.42 16.74
C ALA A 181 -11.37 15.48 16.06
N ASP A 182 -11.41 14.22 16.44
CA ASP A 182 -12.43 13.28 15.96
C ASP A 182 -13.65 13.34 16.88
N ASP A 183 -14.77 13.85 16.34
CA ASP A 183 -16.05 14.00 17.07
C ASP A 183 -16.63 12.65 17.55
N ASN A 184 -16.18 11.52 16.99
CA ASN A 184 -16.60 10.19 17.42
C ASN A 184 -15.94 9.75 18.73
N VAL A 185 -14.79 10.32 19.09
CA VAL A 185 -14.01 9.92 20.26
C VAL A 185 -14.69 10.36 21.54
N LYS A 186 -15.08 9.38 22.35
CA LYS A 186 -15.74 9.57 23.67
C LYS A 186 -14.82 9.31 24.85
N ALA A 187 -13.81 8.49 24.65
CA ALA A 187 -12.81 8.16 25.64
C ALA A 187 -11.44 8.06 25.00
N MET A 188 -10.39 8.26 25.79
CA MET A 188 -9.01 8.15 25.32
C MET A 188 -8.19 7.27 26.25
N LEU A 189 -7.43 6.35 25.66
CA LEU A 189 -6.48 5.49 26.36
C LEU A 189 -5.06 5.94 25.99
N VAL A 190 -4.25 6.21 27.02
CA VAL A 190 -2.90 6.74 26.91
C VAL A 190 -1.91 5.86 27.66
#